data_9864cff6779e0d1b2059a99e44e8f313
#
_entry.id   9864cff6779e0d1b2059a99e44e8f313
#
_cell.length_a   1.000
_cell.length_b   1.000
_cell.length_c   1.000
_cell.angle_alpha   90.00
_cell.angle_beta   90.00
_cell.angle_gamma   90.00
#
_symmetry.space_group_name_H-M   'P 1'
#
loop_
_entity.id
_entity.type
_entity.pdbx_description
1 polymer ?
#
loop_
_entity_poly.entity_id
_entity_poly.type
_entity_poly.pdbx_seq_one_letter_code
_entity_poly.pdbx_strand_id
1 'polypeptide(L)'
;KNKDYIIQAVGVWIAELGELESTLKKEQASLKAFITQKMDRIRAPYAREATDRPRRTSFGATVNQEAFLRDETGARRFWVVPVEDMDTDELNRLPPEWFVQLWAEVYLWWWESPQGFRLSRTEREHLNQLNQQYQEALPGEEEIRQALDFDLPVEAWKEFSAAQFTKLFLYGENITSRQTGRVLAG
;
A
#
# COMPACT_ATOMS: atom_id res chain seq x y z
N LYS A 1 19.38 -7.71 2.65
CA LYS A 1 18.17 -8.45 3.08
C LYS A 1 18.63 -9.75 3.74
N ASN A 2 18.36 -9.94 5.02
CA ASN A 2 18.70 -11.18 5.71
C ASN A 2 17.68 -12.25 5.28
N LYS A 3 18.17 -13.34 4.68
CA LYS A 3 17.33 -14.45 4.19
C LYS A 3 16.54 -15.13 5.30
N ASP A 4 17.09 -15.16 6.51
CA ASP A 4 16.47 -15.83 7.65
C ASP A 4 15.20 -15.10 8.10
N TYR A 5 15.19 -13.77 8.09
CA TYR A 5 13.97 -13.00 8.38
C TYR A 5 12.87 -13.21 7.34
N ILE A 6 13.22 -13.37 6.06
CA ILE A 6 12.24 -13.70 5.04
C ILE A 6 11.64 -15.08 5.30
N ILE A 7 12.47 -16.08 5.61
CA ILE A 7 12.01 -17.44 5.92
C ILE A 7 11.06 -17.43 7.13
N GLN A 8 11.37 -16.68 8.16
CA GLN A 8 10.52 -16.53 9.34
C GLN A 8 9.19 -15.85 8.98
N ALA A 9 9.24 -14.72 8.25
CA ALA A 9 8.05 -13.97 7.86
C ALA A 9 7.09 -14.77 6.98
N VAL A 10 7.61 -15.61 6.07
CA VAL A 10 6.75 -16.44 5.18
C VAL A 10 6.46 -17.82 5.73
N GLY A 11 6.99 -18.15 6.91
CA GLY A 11 6.75 -19.40 7.64
C GLY A 11 5.49 -19.39 8.50
N VAL A 12 4.84 -18.25 8.66
CA VAL A 12 3.63 -18.05 9.48
C VAL A 12 2.43 -17.72 8.59
N TRP A 13 1.25 -17.91 9.14
CA TRP A 13 0.00 -17.64 8.41
C TRP A 13 -0.26 -16.14 8.28
N ILE A 14 -0.10 -15.40 9.37
CA ILE A 14 -0.20 -13.93 9.41
C ILE A 14 1.10 -13.39 9.95
N ALA A 15 1.72 -12.46 9.25
CA ALA A 15 2.94 -11.80 9.67
C ALA A 15 2.70 -10.29 9.81
N GLU A 16 3.11 -9.74 10.95
CA GLU A 16 3.10 -8.30 11.16
C GLU A 16 4.39 -7.69 10.60
N LEU A 17 4.22 -6.61 9.84
CA LEU A 17 5.31 -5.77 9.35
C LEU A 17 5.44 -4.56 10.27
N GLY A 18 6.37 -4.64 11.21
CA GLY A 18 6.70 -3.51 12.08
C GLY A 18 7.29 -2.33 11.29
N GLU A 19 7.11 -1.12 11.79
CA GLU A 19 7.68 0.12 11.22
C GLU A 19 7.40 0.29 9.71
N LEU A 20 6.17 0.01 9.28
CA LEU A 20 5.81 0.07 7.86
C LEU A 20 6.12 1.43 7.24
N GLU A 21 5.94 2.52 7.98
CA GLU A 21 6.22 3.89 7.52
C GLU A 21 7.67 4.09 7.10
N SER A 22 8.62 3.59 7.90
CA SER A 22 10.05 3.69 7.59
C SER A 22 10.42 2.86 6.36
N THR A 23 9.80 1.70 6.21
CA THR A 23 10.00 0.80 5.07
C THR A 23 9.39 1.37 3.79
N LEU A 24 8.19 1.95 3.86
CA LEU A 24 7.53 2.61 2.72
C LEU A 24 8.36 3.79 2.22
N LYS A 25 8.94 4.57 3.11
CA LYS A 25 9.81 5.72 2.72
C LYS A 25 11.09 5.28 1.99
N LYS A 26 11.70 4.18 2.41
CA LYS A 26 13.03 3.76 1.92
C LYS A 26 13.00 2.71 0.81
N GLU A 27 12.10 1.74 0.90
CA GLU A 27 12.15 0.52 0.09
C GLU A 27 10.78 0.12 -0.51
N GLN A 28 9.94 1.07 -0.85
CA GLN A 28 8.57 0.80 -1.31
C GLN A 28 8.50 -0.21 -2.47
N ALA A 29 9.34 -0.09 -3.48
CA ALA A 29 9.36 -1.01 -4.62
C ALA A 29 9.71 -2.44 -4.19
N SER A 30 10.65 -2.58 -3.26
CA SER A 30 11.04 -3.88 -2.70
C SER A 30 9.93 -4.50 -1.87
N LEU A 31 9.23 -3.69 -1.08
CA LEU A 31 8.08 -4.14 -0.29
C LEU A 31 6.93 -4.58 -1.19
N LYS A 32 6.57 -3.78 -2.18
CA LYS A 32 5.53 -4.12 -3.15
C LYS A 32 5.83 -5.45 -3.87
N ALA A 33 7.06 -5.64 -4.33
CA ALA A 33 7.50 -6.89 -4.93
C ALA A 33 7.40 -8.06 -3.94
N PHE A 34 7.80 -7.85 -2.70
CA PHE A 34 7.76 -8.86 -1.65
C PHE A 34 6.33 -9.28 -1.30
N ILE A 35 5.40 -8.34 -1.05
CA ILE A 35 4.02 -8.69 -0.67
C ILE A 35 3.22 -9.31 -1.81
N THR A 36 3.56 -9.05 -3.08
CA THR A 36 2.86 -9.60 -4.25
C THR A 36 3.44 -10.90 -4.77
N GLN A 37 4.53 -11.38 -4.19
CA GLN A 37 5.18 -12.60 -4.61
C GLN A 37 4.31 -13.83 -4.32
N LYS A 38 4.05 -14.65 -5.34
CA LYS A 38 3.19 -15.82 -5.23
C LYS A 38 3.94 -17.09 -4.79
N MET A 39 5.23 -17.15 -5.05
CA MET A 39 6.09 -18.30 -4.76
C MET A 39 7.34 -17.83 -4.04
N ASP A 40 7.71 -18.52 -2.99
CA ASP A 40 8.95 -18.30 -2.26
C ASP A 40 9.94 -19.41 -2.53
N ARG A 41 11.13 -19.06 -2.98
CA ARG A 41 12.23 -20.01 -3.17
C ARG A 41 13.05 -20.08 -1.90
N ILE A 42 12.82 -21.12 -1.11
CA ILE A 42 13.37 -21.29 0.22
C ILE A 42 14.30 -22.50 0.26
N ARG A 43 15.49 -22.27 0.80
CA ARG A 43 16.40 -23.35 1.17
C ARG A 43 16.31 -23.56 2.68
N ALA A 44 15.73 -24.68 3.10
CA ALA A 44 15.68 -25.04 4.50
C ALA A 44 17.10 -25.23 5.07
N PRO A 45 17.30 -25.02 6.38
CA PRO A 45 18.58 -25.34 7.04
C PRO A 45 18.97 -26.79 6.69
N TYR A 46 20.25 -26.99 6.34
CA TYR A 46 20.83 -28.28 5.95
C TYR A 46 20.30 -28.90 4.64
N ALA A 47 19.35 -28.30 3.97
CA ALA A 47 18.92 -28.78 2.65
C ALA A 47 19.97 -28.51 1.56
N ARG A 48 20.16 -29.45 0.65
CA ARG A 48 21.10 -29.30 -0.47
C ARG A 48 20.58 -28.30 -1.51
N GLU A 49 19.26 -28.26 -1.72
CA GLU A 49 18.60 -27.47 -2.77
C GLU A 49 17.51 -26.57 -2.18
N ALA A 50 17.24 -25.48 -2.89
CA ALA A 50 16.13 -24.60 -2.60
C ALA A 50 14.85 -25.15 -3.25
N THR A 51 13.73 -25.12 -2.54
CA THR A 51 12.42 -25.54 -3.01
C THR A 51 11.51 -24.35 -3.21
N ASP A 52 10.70 -24.39 -4.25
CA ASP A 52 9.66 -23.38 -4.49
C ASP A 52 8.41 -23.75 -3.70
N ARG A 53 7.89 -22.81 -2.90
CA ARG A 53 6.70 -22.97 -2.07
C ARG A 53 5.69 -21.89 -2.38
N PRO A 54 4.41 -22.22 -2.58
CA PRO A 54 3.35 -21.22 -2.69
C PRO A 54 3.32 -20.36 -1.42
N ARG A 55 3.27 -19.03 -1.60
CA ARG A 55 3.10 -18.15 -0.47
C ARG A 55 1.68 -18.25 0.07
N ARG A 56 1.58 -18.47 1.38
CA ARG A 56 0.30 -18.58 2.12
C ARG A 56 0.20 -17.53 3.22
N THR A 57 1.22 -16.69 3.38
CA THR A 57 1.28 -15.66 4.43
C THR A 57 0.53 -14.43 3.99
N SER A 58 -0.36 -13.96 4.84
CA SER A 58 -0.96 -12.63 4.78
C SER A 58 -0.14 -11.67 5.63
N PHE A 59 -0.04 -10.41 5.19
CA PHE A 59 0.71 -9.39 5.90
C PHE A 59 -0.25 -8.35 6.48
N GLY A 60 -0.07 -8.04 7.76
CA GLY A 60 -0.70 -6.92 8.44
C GLY A 60 0.36 -5.92 8.87
N ALA A 61 -0.01 -4.66 9.00
CA ALA A 61 0.86 -3.63 9.52
C ALA A 61 0.04 -2.51 10.17
N THR A 62 0.61 -1.83 11.13
CA THR A 62 0.03 -0.64 11.74
C THR A 62 0.83 0.59 11.34
N VAL A 63 0.14 1.72 11.17
CA VAL A 63 0.72 3.02 10.87
C VAL A 63 0.01 4.08 11.70
N ASN A 64 0.75 5.10 12.13
CA ASN A 64 0.21 6.20 12.93
C ASN A 64 -0.01 7.47 12.10
N GLN A 65 0.54 7.52 10.88
CA GLN A 65 0.41 8.67 9.99
C GLN A 65 -0.86 8.54 9.15
N GLU A 66 -1.59 9.62 8.99
CA GLU A 66 -2.77 9.65 8.11
C GLU A 66 -2.37 9.48 6.64
N ALA A 67 -1.33 10.17 6.19
CA ALA A 67 -0.81 10.05 4.82
C ALA A 67 0.49 9.25 4.82
N PHE A 68 0.45 8.01 4.34
CA PHE A 68 1.60 7.10 4.33
C PHE A 68 1.76 6.32 3.03
N LEU A 69 0.75 6.31 2.16
CA LEU A 69 0.81 5.60 0.90
C LEU A 69 1.51 6.45 -0.17
N ARG A 70 2.55 5.91 -0.77
CA ARG A 70 3.32 6.52 -1.87
C ARG A 70 3.18 5.70 -3.15
N ASP A 71 1.98 5.30 -3.51
CA ASP A 71 1.78 4.45 -4.70
C ASP A 71 1.19 5.22 -5.87
N GLU A 72 2.03 5.72 -6.76
CA GLU A 72 1.65 6.38 -8.02
C GLU A 72 0.82 5.46 -8.95
N THR A 73 0.88 4.14 -8.75
CA THR A 73 0.16 3.14 -9.57
C THR A 73 -1.18 2.70 -8.97
N GLY A 74 -1.64 3.42 -7.94
CA GLY A 74 -2.81 3.05 -7.13
C GLY A 74 -2.46 2.07 -6.02
N ALA A 75 -2.98 2.33 -4.84
CA ALA A 75 -2.67 1.58 -3.61
C ALA A 75 -3.42 0.22 -3.52
N ARG A 76 -3.73 -0.41 -4.66
CA ARG A 76 -4.53 -1.65 -4.76
C ARG A 76 -3.98 -2.85 -3.99
N ARG A 77 -2.75 -2.75 -3.49
CA ARG A 77 -2.08 -3.79 -2.69
C ARG A 77 -2.32 -3.63 -1.20
N PHE A 78 -2.81 -2.49 -0.81
CA PHE A 78 -3.03 -2.14 0.58
C PHE A 78 -4.53 -2.03 0.84
N TRP A 79 -4.98 -2.71 1.87
CA TRP A 79 -6.33 -2.60 2.40
C TRP A 79 -6.22 -1.80 3.68
N VAL A 80 -6.45 -0.51 3.58
CA VAL A 80 -6.39 0.37 4.75
C VAL A 80 -7.69 0.23 5.51
N VAL A 81 -7.56 -0.13 6.78
CA VAL A 81 -8.67 -0.22 7.73
C VAL A 81 -8.45 0.87 8.77
N PRO A 82 -9.25 1.96 8.76
CA PRO A 82 -9.15 2.97 9.80
C PRO A 82 -9.58 2.38 11.13
N VAL A 83 -8.80 2.62 12.17
CA VAL A 83 -9.10 2.26 13.55
C VAL A 83 -9.27 3.56 14.32
N GLU A 84 -10.50 3.89 14.66
CA GLU A 84 -10.81 5.13 15.39
C GLU A 84 -10.58 4.98 16.89
N ASP A 85 -10.96 3.83 17.44
CA ASP A 85 -10.79 3.48 18.85
C ASP A 85 -10.65 1.98 19.01
N MET A 86 -9.96 1.55 20.05
CA MET A 86 -9.79 0.15 20.41
C MET A 86 -9.75 -0.03 21.92
N ASP A 87 -10.74 -0.69 22.47
CA ASP A 87 -10.69 -1.12 23.87
C ASP A 87 -9.76 -2.33 24.03
N THR A 88 -8.49 -2.03 24.29
CA THR A 88 -7.46 -3.05 24.51
C THR A 88 -7.73 -3.89 25.75
N ASP A 89 -8.39 -3.33 26.77
CA ASP A 89 -8.69 -4.03 28.01
C ASP A 89 -9.81 -5.06 27.78
N GLU A 90 -10.83 -4.70 27.01
CA GLU A 90 -11.87 -5.64 26.61
C GLU A 90 -11.28 -6.75 25.74
N LEU A 91 -10.47 -6.39 24.72
CA LEU A 91 -9.84 -7.38 23.85
C LEU A 91 -8.97 -8.39 24.61
N ASN A 92 -8.22 -7.92 25.60
CA ASN A 92 -7.36 -8.80 26.45
C ASN A 92 -8.15 -9.68 27.41
N ARG A 93 -9.42 -9.37 27.67
CA ARG A 93 -10.33 -10.19 28.51
C ARG A 93 -11.08 -11.25 27.73
N LEU A 94 -11.03 -11.20 26.38
CA LEU A 94 -11.71 -12.19 25.56
C LEU A 94 -11.17 -13.59 25.83
N PRO A 95 -12.06 -14.58 26.07
CA PRO A 95 -11.61 -15.93 26.30
C PRO A 95 -11.06 -16.58 25.01
N PRO A 96 -10.20 -17.57 25.09
CA PRO A 96 -9.67 -18.26 23.89
C PRO A 96 -10.76 -18.82 22.97
N GLU A 97 -11.89 -19.25 23.52
CA GLU A 97 -13.04 -19.78 22.78
C GLU A 97 -13.65 -18.74 21.83
N TRP A 98 -13.56 -17.46 22.17
CA TRP A 98 -14.01 -16.37 21.31
C TRP A 98 -13.21 -16.35 19.97
N PHE A 99 -11.91 -16.51 20.06
CA PHE A 99 -11.05 -16.56 18.87
C PHE A 99 -11.28 -17.82 18.03
N VAL A 100 -11.57 -18.96 18.70
CA VAL A 100 -11.94 -20.18 18.00
C VAL A 100 -13.25 -20.00 17.24
N GLN A 101 -14.25 -19.36 17.86
CA GLN A 101 -15.52 -19.03 17.22
C GLN A 101 -15.34 -18.09 16.04
N LEU A 102 -14.56 -17.02 16.20
CA LEU A 102 -14.22 -16.08 15.11
C LEU A 102 -13.65 -16.83 13.90
N TRP A 103 -12.67 -17.69 14.12
CA TRP A 103 -12.04 -18.45 13.03
C TRP A 103 -12.97 -19.49 12.42
N ALA A 104 -13.89 -20.07 13.20
CA ALA A 104 -14.90 -20.97 12.68
C ALA A 104 -15.88 -20.25 11.74
N GLU A 105 -16.32 -19.04 12.09
CA GLU A 105 -17.16 -18.20 11.23
C GLU A 105 -16.45 -17.79 9.93
N VAL A 106 -15.20 -17.35 10.03
CA VAL A 106 -14.37 -17.02 8.86
C VAL A 106 -14.20 -18.24 7.94
N TYR A 107 -13.98 -19.43 8.52
CA TYR A 107 -13.87 -20.67 7.77
C TYR A 107 -15.15 -21.03 7.03
N LEU A 108 -16.31 -20.93 7.69
CA LEU A 108 -17.62 -21.20 7.08
C LEU A 108 -17.87 -20.22 5.92
N TRP A 109 -17.61 -18.95 6.15
CA TRP A 109 -17.75 -17.92 5.13
C TRP A 109 -16.85 -18.18 3.92
N TRP A 110 -15.60 -18.57 4.14
CA TRP A 110 -14.69 -18.98 3.07
C TRP A 110 -15.20 -20.22 2.35
N TRP A 111 -15.74 -21.20 3.07
CA TRP A 111 -16.27 -22.43 2.48
C TRP A 111 -17.45 -22.17 1.56
N GLU A 112 -18.35 -21.28 1.94
CA GLU A 112 -19.52 -20.89 1.16
C GLU A 112 -19.13 -20.05 -0.06
N SER A 113 -18.06 -19.26 0.03
CA SER A 113 -17.60 -18.34 -1.01
C SER A 113 -16.07 -18.35 -1.20
N PRO A 114 -15.49 -19.45 -1.73
CA PRO A 114 -14.03 -19.63 -1.80
C PRO A 114 -13.29 -18.56 -2.60
N GLN A 115 -13.98 -17.81 -3.46
CA GLN A 115 -13.43 -16.72 -4.28
C GLN A 115 -13.74 -15.33 -3.69
N GLY A 116 -14.46 -15.26 -2.56
CA GLY A 116 -14.90 -14.01 -1.93
C GLY A 116 -13.78 -13.06 -1.52
N PHE A 117 -12.54 -13.54 -1.39
CA PHE A 117 -11.35 -12.71 -1.13
C PHE A 117 -10.84 -11.96 -2.38
N ARG A 118 -11.39 -12.23 -3.57
CA ARG A 118 -10.99 -11.55 -4.81
C ARG A 118 -11.92 -10.40 -5.08
N LEU A 119 -11.37 -9.20 -5.03
CA LEU A 119 -12.12 -8.01 -5.36
C LEU A 119 -12.54 -8.01 -6.84
N SER A 120 -13.81 -7.73 -7.09
CA SER A 120 -14.35 -7.36 -8.39
C SER A 120 -13.73 -6.04 -8.88
N ARG A 121 -14.03 -5.66 -10.12
CA ARG A 121 -13.57 -4.37 -10.65
C ARG A 121 -14.10 -3.19 -9.84
N THR A 122 -15.38 -3.19 -9.54
CA THR A 122 -16.05 -2.12 -8.78
C THR A 122 -15.49 -2.00 -7.37
N GLU A 123 -15.27 -3.12 -6.68
CA GLU A 123 -14.67 -3.11 -5.34
C GLU A 123 -13.23 -2.59 -5.35
N ARG A 124 -12.45 -2.90 -6.40
CA ARG A 124 -11.10 -2.33 -6.56
C ARG A 124 -11.12 -0.83 -6.81
N GLU A 125 -12.06 -0.34 -7.60
CA GLU A 125 -12.26 1.09 -7.84
C GLU A 125 -12.63 1.79 -6.54
N HIS A 126 -13.53 1.21 -5.75
CA HIS A 126 -13.90 1.72 -4.42
C HIS A 126 -12.72 1.72 -3.44
N LEU A 127 -11.96 0.62 -3.37
CA LEU A 127 -10.76 0.56 -2.54
C LEU A 127 -9.73 1.63 -2.93
N ASN A 128 -9.54 1.87 -4.22
CA ASN A 128 -8.63 2.93 -4.68
C ASN A 128 -9.12 4.32 -4.25
N GLN A 129 -10.42 4.59 -4.30
CA GLN A 129 -11.00 5.85 -3.81
C GLN A 129 -10.80 6.02 -2.30
N LEU A 130 -11.07 4.98 -1.51
CA LEU A 130 -10.81 5.00 -0.07
C LEU A 130 -9.34 5.24 0.26
N ASN A 131 -8.43 4.65 -0.50
CA ASN A 131 -7.00 4.79 -0.27
C ASN A 131 -6.45 6.16 -0.68
N GLN A 132 -7.17 6.96 -1.47
CA GLN A 132 -6.70 8.30 -1.87
C GLN A 132 -6.47 9.22 -0.67
N GLN A 133 -7.30 9.15 0.36
CA GLN A 133 -7.15 9.97 1.57
C GLN A 133 -5.87 9.66 2.37
N TYR A 134 -5.28 8.48 2.15
CA TYR A 134 -4.05 8.05 2.82
C TYR A 134 -2.80 8.23 1.96
N GLN A 135 -2.93 8.82 0.77
CA GLN A 135 -1.78 9.09 -0.10
C GLN A 135 -1.01 10.30 0.39
N GLU A 136 0.30 10.17 0.45
CA GLU A 136 1.17 11.33 0.63
C GLU A 136 1.12 12.20 -0.63
N ALA A 137 0.97 13.51 -0.44
CA ALA A 137 1.10 14.46 -1.53
C ALA A 137 2.47 14.34 -2.20
N LEU A 138 2.49 14.44 -3.51
CA LEU A 138 3.76 14.45 -4.24
C LEU A 138 4.53 15.74 -3.93
N PRO A 139 5.86 15.67 -3.78
CA PRO A 139 6.64 16.90 -3.58
C PRO A 139 6.38 17.92 -4.69
N GLY A 140 5.96 19.11 -4.32
CA GLY A 140 5.60 20.18 -5.25
C GLY A 140 4.18 20.09 -5.82
N GLU A 141 3.33 19.20 -5.32
CA GLU A 141 1.95 19.07 -5.79
C GLU A 141 1.12 20.32 -5.47
N GLU A 142 1.26 20.86 -4.28
CA GLU A 142 0.55 22.05 -3.83
C GLU A 142 0.91 23.27 -4.71
N GLU A 143 2.21 23.50 -4.93
CA GLU A 143 2.72 24.60 -5.73
C GLU A 143 2.30 24.47 -7.21
N ILE A 144 2.28 23.25 -7.74
CA ILE A 144 1.82 22.98 -9.10
C ILE A 144 0.32 23.23 -9.22
N ARG A 145 -0.49 22.80 -8.24
CA ARG A 145 -1.94 23.05 -8.22
C ARG A 145 -2.26 24.53 -8.12
N GLN A 146 -1.52 25.30 -7.32
CA GLN A 146 -1.69 26.76 -7.19
C GLN A 146 -1.31 27.50 -8.48
N ALA A 147 -0.39 26.95 -9.27
CA ALA A 147 0.04 27.55 -10.54
C ALA A 147 -0.93 27.23 -11.70
N LEU A 148 -1.87 26.30 -11.49
CA LEU A 148 -2.87 25.90 -12.49
C LEU A 148 -4.20 26.60 -12.18
N ASP A 149 -4.79 27.21 -13.19
CA ASP A 149 -6.14 27.78 -13.12
C ASP A 149 -7.12 26.78 -13.78
N PHE A 150 -7.81 26.00 -12.95
CA PHE A 150 -8.78 25.00 -13.41
C PHE A 150 -10.11 25.59 -13.84
N ASP A 151 -10.37 26.86 -13.56
CA ASP A 151 -11.61 27.55 -13.93
C ASP A 151 -11.55 28.14 -15.36
N LEU A 152 -10.38 28.09 -15.98
CA LEU A 152 -10.24 28.51 -17.38
C LEU A 152 -10.97 27.57 -18.33
N PRO A 153 -11.69 28.13 -19.33
CA PRO A 153 -12.29 27.31 -20.38
C PRO A 153 -11.21 26.56 -21.16
N VAL A 154 -11.55 25.35 -21.64
CA VAL A 154 -10.60 24.43 -22.31
C VAL A 154 -9.88 25.10 -23.49
N GLU A 155 -10.56 25.99 -24.20
CA GLU A 155 -10.02 26.75 -25.34
C GLU A 155 -8.89 27.72 -24.96
N ALA A 156 -8.83 28.12 -23.67
CA ALA A 156 -7.79 28.99 -23.15
C ALA A 156 -6.57 28.23 -22.63
N TRP A 157 -6.68 26.90 -22.52
CA TRP A 157 -5.57 26.07 -22.03
C TRP A 157 -4.43 26.02 -23.05
N LYS A 158 -3.22 26.10 -22.55
CA LYS A 158 -1.99 26.04 -23.35
C LYS A 158 -1.23 24.74 -23.04
N GLU A 159 -0.69 24.14 -24.07
CA GLU A 159 0.17 22.96 -23.91
C GLU A 159 1.57 23.38 -23.46
N PHE A 160 2.05 22.76 -22.38
CA PHE A 160 3.40 22.91 -21.89
C PHE A 160 4.02 21.53 -21.65
N SER A 161 5.30 21.38 -21.96
CA SER A 161 6.08 20.28 -21.40
C SER A 161 6.31 20.53 -19.90
N ALA A 162 6.51 19.47 -19.11
CA ALA A 162 6.83 19.60 -17.69
C ALA A 162 8.04 20.53 -17.44
N ALA A 163 9.03 20.51 -18.32
CA ALA A 163 10.18 21.39 -18.22
C ALA A 163 9.84 22.86 -18.47
N GLN A 164 8.99 23.14 -19.45
CA GLN A 164 8.52 24.51 -19.71
C GLN A 164 7.66 25.04 -18.58
N PHE A 165 6.74 24.22 -18.06
CA PHE A 165 5.88 24.56 -16.94
C PHE A 165 6.73 24.90 -15.71
N THR A 166 7.67 24.03 -15.32
CA THR A 166 8.56 24.27 -14.19
C THR A 166 9.33 25.59 -14.33
N LYS A 167 9.84 25.87 -15.51
CA LYS A 167 10.63 27.10 -15.76
C LYS A 167 9.77 28.36 -15.71
N LEU A 168 8.52 28.30 -16.18
CA LEU A 168 7.68 29.49 -16.31
C LEU A 168 6.88 29.80 -15.04
N PHE A 169 6.38 28.79 -14.36
CA PHE A 169 5.42 28.94 -13.27
C PHE A 169 5.97 28.59 -11.89
N LEU A 170 7.04 27.79 -11.83
CA LEU A 170 7.63 27.31 -10.58
C LEU A 170 9.07 27.86 -10.41
N TYR A 171 9.35 29.01 -11.03
CA TYR A 171 10.67 29.63 -10.92
C TYR A 171 10.93 30.08 -9.49
N GLY A 172 12.04 29.59 -8.91
CA GLY A 172 12.39 29.86 -7.52
C GLY A 172 11.93 28.79 -6.52
N GLU A 173 11.03 27.90 -6.92
CA GLU A 173 10.67 26.73 -6.13
C GLU A 173 11.68 25.60 -6.31
N ASN A 174 11.93 24.85 -5.24
CA ASN A 174 12.86 23.71 -5.29
C ASN A 174 12.21 22.47 -5.91
N ILE A 175 11.57 22.64 -7.07
CA ILE A 175 10.81 21.61 -7.78
C ILE A 175 11.49 21.31 -9.12
N THR A 176 11.73 20.03 -9.36
CA THR A 176 12.35 19.58 -10.61
C THR A 176 11.30 19.30 -11.69
N SER A 177 11.66 19.43 -12.97
CA SER A 177 10.78 19.07 -14.09
C SER A 177 10.28 17.63 -14.04
N ARG A 178 11.02 16.73 -13.41
CA ARG A 178 10.61 15.34 -13.19
C ARG A 178 9.46 15.23 -12.16
N GLN A 179 9.54 16.02 -11.08
CA GLN A 179 8.47 16.12 -10.08
C GLN A 179 7.22 16.73 -10.70
N THR A 180 7.37 17.85 -11.42
CA THR A 180 6.26 18.47 -12.17
C THR A 180 5.58 17.47 -13.12
N GLY A 181 6.37 16.73 -13.91
CA GLY A 181 5.84 15.72 -14.81
C GLY A 181 5.08 14.61 -14.13
N ARG A 182 5.45 14.22 -12.91
CA ARG A 182 4.73 13.21 -12.13
C ARG A 182 3.39 13.74 -11.63
N VAL A 183 3.35 14.95 -11.09
CA VAL A 183 2.12 15.58 -10.61
C VAL A 183 1.13 15.81 -11.74
N LEU A 184 1.60 16.25 -12.91
CA LEU A 184 0.74 16.51 -14.07
C LEU A 184 0.25 15.23 -14.77
N ALA A 185 0.83 14.07 -14.49
CA ALA A 185 0.47 12.79 -15.09
C ALA A 185 -0.47 11.93 -14.22
N GLY A 186 -0.65 12.30 -12.93
CA GLY A 186 -1.56 11.62 -11.98
C GLY A 186 -2.90 12.28 -11.94
#